data_002647e36c2722207e30597bd44b8cf5
#
_entry.id   002647e36c2722207e30597bd44b8cf5
#
_cell.length_a   1.000
_cell.length_b   1.000
_cell.length_c   1.000
_cell.angle_alpha   90.00
_cell.angle_beta   90.00
_cell.angle_gamma   90.00
#
_symmetry.space_group_name_H-M   'P 1'
#
loop_
_entity.id
_entity.type
_entity.pdbx_description
1 polymer ?
#
loop_
_entity_poly.entity_id
_entity_poly.type
_entity_poly.pdbx_seq_one_letter_code
_entity_poly.pdbx_strand_id
1 'polypeptide(L)'
;MMSETRPMLKPVLVADLRPTQITIGFHEVALKRQELRALSARKAGAFLGHHFIPVVLGPKGQNHIIDHHHLARALHEEGVRDVFVSVLADLSMLDKEAFHVVLDNRAWMHPFDARGKRRPYSDIPKSVDKLVDDPYRSLAGEVRRRGGYAKDLTPFAEFLWADFFRRRIGADVLGDDFDKASRRALQLARQTIANYLPGWSGPDM
;
A
#
# COMPACT_ATOMS: atom_id res chain seq x y z
N MET A 1 -27.80 -18.61 5.14
CA MET A 1 -26.58 -19.22 5.73
C MET A 1 -25.41 -18.62 4.98
N MET A 2 -24.74 -17.61 5.54
CA MET A 2 -23.47 -17.11 4.99
C MET A 2 -22.41 -18.15 5.35
N SER A 3 -21.86 -18.81 4.34
CA SER A 3 -20.70 -19.68 4.51
C SER A 3 -19.56 -18.83 5.06
N GLU A 4 -19.10 -19.11 6.27
CA GLU A 4 -17.83 -18.57 6.79
C GLU A 4 -16.72 -19.10 5.89
N THR A 5 -16.34 -18.31 4.91
CA THR A 5 -15.21 -18.63 4.05
C THR A 5 -13.96 -18.42 4.91
N ARG A 6 -13.45 -19.49 5.51
CA ARG A 6 -12.12 -19.46 6.17
C ARG A 6 -11.10 -19.04 5.11
N PRO A 7 -10.27 -18.02 5.38
CA PRO A 7 -9.26 -17.61 4.42
C PRO A 7 -8.35 -18.78 4.11
N MET A 8 -8.27 -19.15 2.84
CA MET A 8 -7.42 -20.24 2.38
C MET A 8 -5.97 -19.70 2.30
N LEU A 9 -5.12 -20.19 3.20
CA LEU A 9 -3.69 -19.87 3.17
C LEU A 9 -3.00 -20.69 2.09
N LYS A 10 -2.28 -20.01 1.21
CA LYS A 10 -1.57 -20.62 0.10
C LYS A 10 -0.16 -20.04 0.01
N PRO A 11 0.89 -20.89 -0.06
CA PRO A 11 2.23 -20.41 -0.39
C PRO A 11 2.28 -20.01 -1.86
N VAL A 12 2.87 -18.87 -2.17
CA VAL A 12 3.07 -18.38 -3.54
C VAL A 12 4.44 -17.72 -3.66
N LEU A 13 5.00 -17.73 -4.87
CA LEU A 13 6.23 -16.99 -5.15
C LEU A 13 5.95 -15.49 -5.08
N VAL A 14 6.83 -14.74 -4.42
CA VAL A 14 6.75 -13.26 -4.37
C VAL A 14 6.76 -12.67 -5.78
N ALA A 15 7.51 -13.28 -6.70
CA ALA A 15 7.58 -12.89 -8.11
C ALA A 15 6.25 -13.04 -8.87
N ASP A 16 5.34 -13.91 -8.39
CA ASP A 16 4.03 -14.13 -9.01
C ASP A 16 2.93 -13.21 -8.50
N LEU A 17 3.24 -12.38 -7.50
CA LEU A 17 2.30 -11.41 -6.97
C LEU A 17 2.05 -10.27 -7.97
N ARG A 18 0.79 -9.94 -8.20
CA ARG A 18 0.34 -8.88 -9.10
C ARG A 18 -0.16 -7.68 -8.30
N PRO A 19 0.43 -6.50 -8.45
CA PRO A 19 -0.09 -5.29 -7.81
C PRO A 19 -1.49 -4.92 -8.31
N THR A 20 -2.23 -4.20 -7.47
CA THR A 20 -3.48 -3.52 -7.84
C THR A 20 -3.37 -2.00 -7.71
N GLN A 21 -2.19 -1.50 -7.50
CA GLN A 21 -1.87 -0.07 -7.50
C GLN A 21 -0.60 0.20 -8.32
N ILE A 22 -0.43 1.45 -8.77
CA ILE A 22 0.73 1.87 -9.58
C ILE A 22 1.87 2.29 -8.66
N THR A 23 1.56 2.98 -7.56
CA THR A 23 2.54 3.63 -6.71
C THR A 23 2.56 3.10 -5.29
N ILE A 24 3.71 3.20 -4.65
CA ILE A 24 3.96 2.98 -3.22
C ILE A 24 4.94 4.02 -2.71
N GLY A 25 5.12 4.16 -1.39
CA GLY A 25 6.18 4.97 -0.82
C GLY A 25 7.46 4.16 -0.64
N PHE A 26 8.54 4.50 -1.32
CA PHE A 26 9.81 3.75 -1.20
C PHE A 26 10.50 3.95 0.16
N HIS A 27 10.24 5.04 0.87
CA HIS A 27 10.69 5.18 2.26
C HIS A 27 10.04 4.12 3.16
N GLU A 28 8.75 3.83 2.96
CA GLU A 28 8.05 2.73 3.66
C GLU A 28 8.64 1.36 3.32
N VAL A 29 9.01 1.15 2.04
CA VAL A 29 9.68 -0.08 1.60
C VAL A 29 11.03 -0.23 2.31
N ALA A 30 11.83 0.85 2.37
CA ALA A 30 13.14 0.85 3.03
C ALA A 30 13.02 0.52 4.52
N LEU A 31 12.03 1.09 5.23
CA LEU A 31 11.76 0.75 6.63
C LEU A 31 11.40 -0.73 6.80
N LYS A 32 10.54 -1.27 5.95
CA LYS A 32 10.19 -2.70 6.00
C LYS A 32 11.37 -3.61 5.70
N ARG A 33 12.25 -3.21 4.78
CA ARG A 33 13.49 -3.95 4.53
C ARG A 33 14.41 -3.96 5.75
N GLN A 34 14.55 -2.82 6.44
CA GLN A 34 15.32 -2.76 7.70
C GLN A 34 14.71 -3.66 8.77
N GLU A 35 13.38 -3.65 8.93
CA GLU A 35 12.67 -4.56 9.83
C GLU A 35 12.98 -6.04 9.50
N LEU A 36 12.87 -6.43 8.22
CA LEU A 36 13.13 -7.80 7.76
C LEU A 36 14.58 -8.22 8.03
N ARG A 37 15.57 -7.37 7.72
CA ARG A 37 17.00 -7.64 7.94
C ARG A 37 17.35 -7.76 9.43
N ALA A 38 16.64 -7.05 10.31
CA ALA A 38 16.85 -7.12 11.75
C ALA A 38 16.33 -8.43 12.37
N LEU A 39 15.53 -9.22 11.62
CA LEU A 39 15.01 -10.50 12.09
C LEU A 39 16.09 -11.60 11.97
N SER A 40 16.26 -12.41 13.02
CA SER A 40 16.99 -13.68 12.88
C SER A 40 16.21 -14.63 11.97
N ALA A 41 16.88 -15.62 11.35
CA ALA A 41 16.24 -16.58 10.44
C ALA A 41 14.98 -17.24 11.03
N ARG A 42 15.02 -17.61 12.34
CA ARG A 42 13.86 -18.17 13.04
C ARG A 42 12.71 -17.16 13.19
N LYS A 43 13.04 -15.89 13.51
CA LYS A 43 12.04 -14.82 13.64
C LYS A 43 11.48 -14.42 12.28
N ALA A 44 12.29 -14.46 11.22
CA ALA A 44 11.84 -14.21 9.85
C ALA A 44 10.80 -15.25 9.40
N GLY A 45 11.02 -16.53 9.67
CA GLY A 45 10.04 -17.58 9.41
C GLY A 45 8.72 -17.37 10.17
N ALA A 46 8.80 -17.03 11.47
CA ALA A 46 7.62 -16.70 12.27
C ALA A 46 6.91 -15.43 11.76
N PHE A 47 7.67 -14.40 11.39
CA PHE A 47 7.11 -13.17 10.81
C PHE A 47 6.31 -13.46 9.55
N LEU A 48 6.88 -14.21 8.61
CA LEU A 48 6.17 -14.61 7.37
C LEU A 48 4.96 -15.51 7.66
N GLY A 49 5.04 -16.34 8.71
CA GLY A 49 3.93 -17.16 9.16
C GLY A 49 2.75 -16.41 9.79
N HIS A 50 2.95 -15.13 10.16
CA HIS A 50 1.91 -14.26 10.74
C HIS A 50 1.51 -13.08 9.84
N HIS A 51 2.27 -12.80 8.77
CA HIS A 51 2.03 -11.69 7.85
C HIS A 51 1.59 -12.20 6.48
N PHE A 52 0.31 -12.56 6.40
CA PHE A 52 -0.28 -13.00 5.14
C PHE A 52 -0.56 -11.79 4.23
N ILE A 53 -0.23 -11.93 2.94
CA ILE A 53 -0.59 -10.92 1.94
C ILE A 53 -2.01 -11.21 1.45
N PRO A 54 -2.97 -10.29 1.63
CA PRO A 54 -4.33 -10.48 1.13
C PRO A 54 -4.36 -10.38 -0.40
N VAL A 55 -4.95 -11.39 -1.03
CA VAL A 55 -5.05 -11.46 -2.49
C VAL A 55 -6.48 -11.76 -2.94
N VAL A 56 -6.76 -11.37 -4.18
CA VAL A 56 -7.90 -11.82 -4.96
C VAL A 56 -7.36 -12.62 -6.15
N LEU A 57 -7.92 -13.80 -6.39
CA LEU A 57 -7.61 -14.56 -7.59
C LEU A 57 -8.28 -13.89 -8.80
N GLY A 58 -7.47 -13.41 -9.72
CA GLY A 58 -7.92 -12.80 -10.96
C GLY A 58 -7.89 -13.78 -12.14
N PRO A 59 -8.07 -13.27 -13.38
CA PRO A 59 -8.03 -14.08 -14.58
C PRO A 59 -6.82 -15.02 -14.62
N LYS A 60 -7.03 -16.26 -15.05
CA LYS A 60 -6.00 -17.34 -15.07
C LYS A 60 -5.47 -17.71 -13.66
N GLY A 61 -6.21 -17.44 -12.59
CA GLY A 61 -5.83 -17.76 -11.22
C GLY A 61 -4.64 -16.94 -10.69
N GLN A 62 -4.34 -15.76 -11.26
CA GLN A 62 -3.26 -14.88 -10.83
C GLN A 62 -3.55 -14.25 -9.46
N ASN A 63 -2.54 -14.18 -8.59
CA ASN A 63 -2.67 -13.62 -7.25
C ASN A 63 -2.52 -12.09 -7.27
N HIS A 64 -3.64 -11.36 -7.25
CA HIS A 64 -3.65 -9.90 -7.20
C HIS A 64 -3.68 -9.41 -5.75
N ILE A 65 -2.59 -8.79 -5.29
CA ILE A 65 -2.49 -8.24 -3.93
C ILE A 65 -3.36 -7.00 -3.80
N ILE A 66 -4.18 -6.94 -2.77
CA ILE A 66 -5.09 -5.80 -2.54
C ILE A 66 -4.68 -4.93 -1.34
N ASP A 67 -3.72 -5.41 -0.56
CA ASP A 67 -3.04 -4.67 0.50
C ASP A 67 -1.61 -5.20 0.66
N HIS A 68 -0.81 -4.59 1.53
CA HIS A 68 0.58 -4.98 1.83
C HIS A 68 1.56 -4.84 0.65
N HIS A 69 1.30 -3.95 -0.31
CA HIS A 69 2.18 -3.70 -1.45
C HIS A 69 3.60 -3.30 -1.05
N HIS A 70 3.77 -2.50 0.02
CA HIS A 70 5.10 -2.14 0.55
C HIS A 70 5.85 -3.37 1.07
N LEU A 71 5.14 -4.28 1.77
CA LEU A 71 5.74 -5.52 2.25
C LEU A 71 6.12 -6.43 1.07
N ALA A 72 5.22 -6.62 0.11
CA ALA A 72 5.48 -7.44 -1.08
C ALA A 72 6.70 -6.93 -1.85
N ARG A 73 6.84 -5.61 -2.02
CA ARG A 73 8.02 -4.99 -2.63
C ARG A 73 9.28 -5.21 -1.78
N ALA A 74 9.21 -5.02 -0.47
CA ALA A 74 10.35 -5.23 0.43
C ALA A 74 10.82 -6.70 0.42
N LEU A 75 9.89 -7.67 0.46
CA LEU A 75 10.21 -9.10 0.35
C LEU A 75 10.90 -9.43 -0.97
N HIS A 76 10.42 -8.86 -2.09
CA HIS A 76 11.06 -9.03 -3.39
C HIS A 76 12.51 -8.50 -3.38
N GLU A 77 12.75 -7.31 -2.86
CA GLU A 77 14.09 -6.70 -2.80
C GLU A 77 15.05 -7.39 -1.83
N GLU A 78 14.54 -8.07 -0.79
CA GLU A 78 15.33 -8.90 0.12
C GLU A 78 15.51 -10.35 -0.39
N GLY A 79 15.05 -10.65 -1.60
CA GLY A 79 15.22 -11.96 -2.23
C GLY A 79 14.40 -13.08 -1.57
N VAL A 80 13.36 -12.74 -0.82
CA VAL A 80 12.45 -13.72 -0.23
C VAL A 80 11.68 -14.41 -1.35
N ARG A 81 11.76 -15.74 -1.42
CA ARG A 81 11.20 -16.51 -2.51
C ARG A 81 9.70 -16.70 -2.36
N ASP A 82 9.25 -17.14 -1.20
CA ASP A 82 7.89 -17.58 -0.95
C ASP A 82 7.24 -16.76 0.17
N VAL A 83 5.94 -16.51 0.04
CA VAL A 83 5.11 -15.86 1.05
C VAL A 83 3.75 -16.54 1.13
N PHE A 84 3.14 -16.51 2.31
CA PHE A 84 1.76 -16.96 2.45
C PHE A 84 0.79 -15.85 2.05
N VAL A 85 -0.21 -16.20 1.24
CA VAL A 85 -1.31 -15.31 0.89
C VAL A 85 -2.62 -15.79 1.52
N SER A 86 -3.48 -14.83 1.84
CA SER A 86 -4.86 -15.07 2.23
C SER A 86 -5.77 -14.73 1.05
N VAL A 87 -6.42 -15.73 0.47
CA VAL A 87 -7.35 -15.54 -0.65
C VAL A 87 -8.69 -15.04 -0.11
N LEU A 88 -9.04 -13.78 -0.43
CA LEU A 88 -10.28 -13.14 0.02
C LEU A 88 -11.45 -13.35 -0.96
N ALA A 89 -11.16 -13.50 -2.23
CA ALA A 89 -12.15 -13.80 -3.26
C ALA A 89 -11.51 -14.52 -4.45
N ASP A 90 -12.28 -15.37 -5.09
CA ASP A 90 -11.92 -15.99 -6.37
C ASP A 90 -12.78 -15.34 -7.48
N LEU A 91 -12.14 -14.52 -8.31
CA LEU A 91 -12.71 -13.85 -9.47
C LEU A 91 -12.05 -14.35 -10.77
N SER A 92 -11.40 -15.53 -10.74
CA SER A 92 -10.66 -16.07 -11.87
C SER A 92 -11.52 -16.38 -13.10
N MET A 93 -12.84 -16.50 -12.90
CA MET A 93 -13.83 -16.69 -13.95
C MET A 93 -14.11 -15.43 -14.78
N LEU A 94 -13.75 -14.25 -14.28
CA LEU A 94 -14.00 -12.99 -14.97
C LEU A 94 -12.97 -12.79 -16.10
N ASP A 95 -13.38 -12.08 -17.14
CA ASP A 95 -12.43 -11.50 -18.08
C ASP A 95 -11.66 -10.35 -17.42
N LYS A 96 -10.62 -9.86 -18.11
CA LYS A 96 -9.74 -8.82 -17.55
C LYS A 96 -10.46 -7.49 -17.32
N GLU A 97 -11.41 -7.12 -18.15
CA GLU A 97 -12.12 -5.85 -18.04
C GLU A 97 -13.10 -5.89 -16.86
N ALA A 98 -13.94 -6.90 -16.78
CA ALA A 98 -14.87 -7.11 -15.68
C ALA A 98 -14.13 -7.25 -14.34
N PHE A 99 -12.99 -7.95 -14.32
CA PHE A 99 -12.16 -8.08 -13.13
C PHE A 99 -11.70 -6.72 -12.60
N HIS A 100 -11.16 -5.84 -13.45
CA HIS A 100 -10.71 -4.51 -13.04
C HIS A 100 -11.87 -3.65 -12.55
N VAL A 101 -13.03 -3.69 -13.22
CA VAL A 101 -14.22 -2.97 -12.79
C VAL A 101 -14.66 -3.40 -11.39
N VAL A 102 -14.64 -4.69 -11.10
CA VAL A 102 -14.97 -5.21 -9.77
C VAL A 102 -13.97 -4.75 -8.71
N LEU A 103 -12.66 -4.80 -9.00
CA LEU A 103 -11.63 -4.33 -8.06
C LEU A 103 -11.78 -2.84 -7.75
N ASP A 104 -12.03 -2.02 -8.75
CA ASP A 104 -12.18 -0.56 -8.60
C ASP A 104 -13.43 -0.24 -7.76
N ASN A 105 -14.57 -0.85 -8.07
CA ASN A 105 -15.81 -0.66 -7.32
C ASN A 105 -15.72 -1.14 -5.87
N ARG A 106 -14.87 -2.13 -5.58
CA ARG A 106 -14.66 -2.63 -4.21
C ARG A 106 -13.56 -1.89 -3.45
N ALA A 107 -12.99 -0.85 -4.04
CA ALA A 107 -11.83 -0.14 -3.49
C ALA A 107 -10.65 -1.10 -3.19
N TRP A 108 -10.43 -2.10 -4.03
CA TRP A 108 -9.32 -3.04 -3.99
C TRP A 108 -8.20 -2.68 -4.96
N MET A 109 -8.35 -1.55 -5.66
CA MET A 109 -7.44 -1.08 -6.69
C MET A 109 -7.24 0.44 -6.56
N HIS A 110 -6.00 0.90 -6.79
CA HIS A 110 -5.67 2.33 -6.79
C HIS A 110 -4.85 2.70 -8.03
N PRO A 111 -5.51 2.95 -9.19
CA PRO A 111 -4.85 3.21 -10.46
C PRO A 111 -4.43 4.69 -10.61
N PHE A 112 -3.64 5.19 -9.66
CA PHE A 112 -3.16 6.57 -9.68
C PHE A 112 -1.63 6.61 -9.74
N ASP A 113 -1.10 7.53 -10.55
CA ASP A 113 0.33 7.77 -10.67
C ASP A 113 0.89 8.60 -9.50
N ALA A 114 2.21 8.80 -9.47
CA ALA A 114 2.90 9.57 -8.42
C ALA A 114 2.54 11.07 -8.41
N ARG A 115 1.80 11.55 -9.42
CA ARG A 115 1.25 12.91 -9.46
C ARG A 115 -0.19 12.96 -8.94
N GLY A 116 -0.74 11.84 -8.46
CA GLY A 116 -2.11 11.72 -8.00
C GLY A 116 -3.13 11.75 -9.15
N LYS A 117 -2.72 11.44 -10.39
CA LYS A 117 -3.62 11.38 -11.55
C LYS A 117 -4.06 9.97 -11.81
N ARG A 118 -5.37 9.77 -11.99
CA ARG A 118 -5.92 8.49 -12.38
C ARG A 118 -5.42 8.07 -13.76
N ARG A 119 -5.04 6.81 -13.87
CA ARG A 119 -4.48 6.19 -15.09
C ARG A 119 -5.38 5.05 -15.56
N PRO A 120 -5.27 4.66 -16.84
CA PRO A 120 -5.91 3.44 -17.33
C PRO A 120 -5.44 2.21 -16.52
N TYR A 121 -6.30 1.20 -16.40
CA TYR A 121 -5.95 -0.06 -15.72
C TYR A 121 -4.75 -0.79 -16.34
N SER A 122 -4.47 -0.54 -17.63
CA SER A 122 -3.29 -1.08 -18.32
C SER A 122 -1.96 -0.61 -17.75
N ASP A 123 -1.96 0.54 -17.05
CA ASP A 123 -0.76 1.15 -16.46
C ASP A 123 -0.41 0.52 -15.10
N ILE A 124 -1.30 -0.30 -14.53
CA ILE A 124 -0.99 -1.05 -13.30
C ILE A 124 0.10 -2.08 -13.61
N PRO A 125 1.21 -2.07 -12.86
CA PRO A 125 2.34 -2.94 -13.15
C PRO A 125 1.97 -4.41 -12.97
N LYS A 126 2.61 -5.29 -13.74
CA LYS A 126 2.38 -6.73 -13.72
C LYS A 126 3.21 -7.47 -12.69
N SER A 127 4.06 -6.78 -11.95
CA SER A 127 4.92 -7.36 -10.92
C SER A 127 5.32 -6.31 -9.89
N VAL A 128 5.62 -6.74 -8.66
CA VAL A 128 5.90 -5.85 -7.53
C VAL A 128 7.18 -5.03 -7.71
N ASP A 129 8.15 -5.50 -8.50
CA ASP A 129 9.38 -4.78 -8.82
C ASP A 129 9.16 -3.57 -9.74
N LYS A 130 8.01 -3.49 -10.40
CA LYS A 130 7.64 -2.37 -11.28
C LYS A 130 6.76 -1.32 -10.60
N LEU A 131 6.47 -1.47 -9.32
CA LEU A 131 5.81 -0.43 -8.55
C LEU A 131 6.67 0.84 -8.54
N VAL A 132 6.02 1.99 -8.70
CA VAL A 132 6.67 3.30 -8.82
C VAL A 132 6.64 4.02 -7.47
N ASP A 133 7.69 4.79 -7.18
CA ASP A 133 7.72 5.60 -5.96
C ASP A 133 6.75 6.77 -6.02
N ASP A 134 6.02 6.97 -4.93
CA ASP A 134 5.31 8.21 -4.59
C ASP A 134 5.88 8.75 -3.25
N PRO A 135 6.76 9.75 -3.30
CA PRO A 135 7.35 10.32 -2.08
C PRO A 135 6.31 10.92 -1.13
N TYR A 136 5.16 11.41 -1.64
CA TYR A 136 4.08 11.90 -0.80
C TYR A 136 3.33 10.77 -0.09
N ARG A 137 3.29 9.56 -0.69
CA ARG A 137 2.78 8.37 0.00
C ARG A 137 3.70 7.98 1.17
N SER A 138 5.02 8.11 1.01
CA SER A 138 6.00 7.98 2.09
C SER A 138 5.78 9.03 3.17
N LEU A 139 5.58 10.28 2.77
CA LEU A 139 5.33 11.40 3.68
C LEU A 139 4.05 11.18 4.51
N ALA A 140 2.98 10.71 3.89
CA ALA A 140 1.73 10.39 4.58
C ALA A 140 1.94 9.28 5.63
N GLY A 141 2.67 8.22 5.30
CA GLY A 141 3.02 7.16 6.24
C GLY A 141 3.83 7.66 7.43
N GLU A 142 4.81 8.53 7.18
CA GLU A 142 5.64 9.13 8.23
C GLU A 142 4.82 10.02 9.17
N VAL A 143 3.97 10.89 8.62
CA VAL A 143 3.10 11.76 9.42
C VAL A 143 2.16 10.94 10.30
N ARG A 144 1.62 9.83 9.79
CA ARG A 144 0.81 8.91 10.59
C ARG A 144 1.60 8.29 11.73
N ARG A 145 2.81 7.78 11.49
CA ARG A 145 3.69 7.23 12.55
C ARG A 145 4.02 8.24 13.62
N ARG A 146 4.16 9.50 13.25
CA ARG A 146 4.41 10.62 14.17
C ARG A 146 3.16 11.16 14.86
N GLY A 147 2.01 10.51 14.69
CA GLY A 147 0.75 10.89 15.34
C GLY A 147 0.05 12.11 14.73
N GLY A 148 0.34 12.47 13.48
CA GLY A 148 -0.32 13.56 12.79
C GLY A 148 -1.79 13.29 12.45
N TYR A 149 -2.15 12.02 12.29
CA TYR A 149 -3.51 11.54 12.13
C TYR A 149 -3.62 10.06 12.54
N ALA A 150 -4.81 9.63 12.92
CA ALA A 150 -5.07 8.25 13.34
C ALA A 150 -5.19 7.31 12.13
N LYS A 151 -4.92 6.01 12.35
CA LYS A 151 -5.28 4.99 11.37
C LYS A 151 -6.79 4.94 11.21
N ASP A 152 -7.25 4.92 9.96
CA ASP A 152 -8.66 4.87 9.61
C ASP A 152 -8.95 3.69 8.68
N LEU A 153 -10.19 3.21 8.66
CA LEU A 153 -10.63 2.09 7.82
C LEU A 153 -11.04 2.52 6.40
N THR A 154 -11.04 3.82 6.12
CA THR A 154 -11.31 4.34 4.77
C THR A 154 -10.29 3.77 3.79
N PRO A 155 -10.74 3.10 2.73
CA PRO A 155 -9.84 2.59 1.72
C PRO A 155 -8.95 3.71 1.16
N PHE A 156 -7.66 3.41 1.02
CA PHE A 156 -6.66 4.36 0.49
C PHE A 156 -6.52 5.67 1.29
N ALA A 157 -6.83 5.67 2.59
CA ALA A 157 -6.73 6.83 3.47
C ALA A 157 -5.37 7.54 3.34
N GLU A 158 -4.26 6.79 3.33
CA GLU A 158 -2.94 7.38 3.19
C GLU A 158 -2.68 8.03 1.81
N PHE A 159 -3.39 7.62 0.75
CA PHE A 159 -3.32 8.30 -0.55
C PHE A 159 -4.08 9.61 -0.56
N LEU A 160 -5.18 9.71 0.20
CA LEU A 160 -5.87 11.01 0.42
C LEU A 160 -4.97 12.00 1.15
N TRP A 161 -4.27 11.55 2.19
CA TRP A 161 -3.26 12.35 2.87
C TRP A 161 -2.07 12.71 1.98
N ALA A 162 -1.60 11.77 1.15
CA ALA A 162 -0.55 12.03 0.18
C ALA A 162 -0.96 13.13 -0.81
N ASP A 163 -2.18 13.10 -1.32
CA ASP A 163 -2.71 14.13 -2.23
C ASP A 163 -2.86 15.49 -1.53
N PHE A 164 -3.31 15.51 -0.26
CA PHE A 164 -3.37 16.71 0.55
C PHE A 164 -1.99 17.38 0.71
N PHE A 165 -0.95 16.58 0.99
CA PHE A 165 0.42 17.09 1.11
C PHE A 165 0.99 17.52 -0.23
N ARG A 166 0.76 16.77 -1.31
CA ARG A 166 1.21 17.09 -2.67
C ARG A 166 0.74 18.47 -3.13
N ARG A 167 -0.43 18.90 -2.71
CA ARG A 167 -0.98 20.23 -3.02
C ARG A 167 -0.40 21.36 -2.17
N ARG A 168 0.36 21.09 -1.09
CA ARG A 168 0.79 22.07 -0.09
C ARG A 168 2.28 22.11 0.21
N ILE A 169 2.99 21.07 -0.20
CA ILE A 169 4.44 20.94 -0.01
C ILE A 169 5.05 20.69 -1.40
N GLY A 170 5.97 21.57 -1.81
CA GLY A 170 6.64 21.44 -3.09
C GLY A 170 7.50 20.17 -3.17
N ALA A 171 7.63 19.62 -4.38
CA ALA A 171 8.41 18.42 -4.62
C ALA A 171 9.92 18.64 -4.35
N ASP A 172 10.41 19.87 -4.55
CA ASP A 172 11.75 20.31 -4.21
C ASP A 172 12.04 20.15 -2.72
N VAL A 173 11.15 20.68 -1.86
CA VAL A 173 11.28 20.57 -0.39
C VAL A 173 11.29 19.09 0.04
N LEU A 174 10.45 18.27 -0.58
CA LEU A 174 10.35 16.84 -0.25
C LEU A 174 11.58 16.05 -0.72
N GLY A 175 12.15 16.42 -1.87
CA GLY A 175 13.34 15.77 -2.42
C GLY A 175 14.65 16.17 -1.72
N ASP A 176 14.74 17.44 -1.29
CA ASP A 176 15.96 17.97 -0.68
C ASP A 176 16.08 17.63 0.83
N ASP A 177 14.97 17.63 1.56
CA ASP A 177 14.95 17.40 3.01
C ASP A 177 13.62 16.77 3.45
N PHE A 178 13.59 15.43 3.47
CA PHE A 178 12.42 14.67 3.89
C PHE A 178 11.99 14.97 5.33
N ASP A 179 12.93 15.22 6.25
CA ASP A 179 12.61 15.55 7.64
C ASP A 179 11.95 16.91 7.77
N LYS A 180 12.42 17.91 7.02
CA LYS A 180 11.79 19.24 6.95
C LYS A 180 10.38 19.13 6.39
N ALA A 181 10.21 18.39 5.30
CA ALA A 181 8.90 18.11 4.69
C ALA A 181 7.97 17.42 5.71
N SER A 182 8.48 16.44 6.46
CA SER A 182 7.72 15.71 7.49
C SER A 182 7.28 16.60 8.63
N ARG A 183 8.13 17.49 9.13
CA ARG A 183 7.74 18.50 10.16
C ARG A 183 6.65 19.42 9.63
N ARG A 184 6.78 19.91 8.38
CA ARG A 184 5.79 20.77 7.76
C ARG A 184 4.46 20.03 7.55
N ALA A 185 4.51 18.78 7.08
CA ALA A 185 3.33 17.95 6.88
C ALA A 185 2.60 17.65 8.20
N LEU A 186 3.34 17.40 9.29
CA LEU A 186 2.78 17.20 10.62
C LEU A 186 2.01 18.42 11.10
N GLN A 187 2.56 19.64 10.92
CA GLN A 187 1.87 20.88 11.23
C GLN A 187 0.59 21.05 10.42
N LEU A 188 0.63 20.76 9.10
CA LEU A 188 -0.53 20.85 8.22
C LEU A 188 -1.62 19.84 8.59
N ALA A 189 -1.24 18.62 8.97
CA ALA A 189 -2.17 17.56 9.34
C ALA A 189 -3.05 17.93 10.55
N ARG A 190 -2.55 18.77 11.45
CA ARG A 190 -3.26 19.21 12.65
C ARG A 190 -4.12 20.45 12.45
N GLN A 191 -4.05 21.08 11.28
CA GLN A 191 -4.86 22.26 10.98
C GLN A 191 -6.29 21.88 10.58
N THR A 192 -7.25 22.75 10.85
CA THR A 192 -8.66 22.56 10.49
C THR A 192 -8.87 22.38 8.98
N ILE A 193 -7.95 22.87 8.14
CA ILE A 193 -7.99 22.66 6.69
C ILE A 193 -7.88 21.18 6.29
N ALA A 194 -7.45 20.29 7.21
CA ALA A 194 -7.36 18.85 7.00
C ALA A 194 -8.56 18.07 7.58
N ASN A 195 -9.57 18.73 8.15
CA ASN A 195 -10.66 18.10 8.92
C ASN A 195 -11.55 17.14 8.11
N TYR A 196 -11.52 17.22 6.78
CA TYR A 196 -12.25 16.32 5.89
C TYR A 196 -11.51 14.99 5.60
N LEU A 197 -10.27 14.84 6.08
CA LEU A 197 -9.46 13.68 5.82
C LEU A 197 -9.69 12.59 6.88
N PRO A 198 -9.65 11.30 6.46
CA PRO A 198 -9.88 10.19 7.38
C PRO A 198 -8.81 10.17 8.49
N GLY A 199 -9.25 9.90 9.71
CA GLY A 199 -8.37 9.83 10.86
C GLY A 199 -7.83 11.19 11.36
N TRP A 200 -8.35 12.31 10.87
CA TRP A 200 -7.96 13.62 11.38
C TRP A 200 -8.20 13.73 12.90
N SER A 201 -7.16 14.11 13.64
CA SER A 201 -7.17 14.07 15.12
C SER A 201 -7.45 15.43 15.78
N GLY A 202 -7.76 16.45 14.99
CA GLY A 202 -7.95 17.80 15.51
C GLY A 202 -6.66 18.62 15.60
N PRO A 203 -6.79 19.93 15.90
CA PRO A 203 -5.64 20.79 16.20
C PRO A 203 -4.99 20.38 17.53
N ASP A 204 -3.72 20.68 17.70
CA ASP A 204 -3.08 20.58 19.02
C ASP A 204 -3.84 21.47 20.02
N MET A 205 -4.20 20.90 21.16
CA MET A 205 -4.78 21.64 22.27
C MET A 205 -3.70 22.47 22.97
#